data_c038e038d42ecefec24353f62ec31284
#
_entry.id   c038e038d42ecefec24353f62ec31284
#
_cell.length_a   1.000
_cell.length_b   1.000
_cell.length_c   1.000
_cell.angle_alpha   90.00
_cell.angle_beta   90.00
_cell.angle_gamma   90.00
#
_symmetry.space_group_name_H-M   'P 1'
#
loop_
_entity.id
_entity.type
_entity.pdbx_description
1 polymer ?
#
loop_
_entity_poly.entity_id
_entity_poly.type
_entity_poly.pdbx_seq_one_letter_code
_entity_poly.pdbx_strand_id
1 'polypeptide(L)'
;MRRYLILILTTLFIISCTSRNVEKTLLDIESYIKERPDSALATLDSIDRDILITRKLRSHHALLYATALDKNYVNISDDSLALTALEWFDKHGDDKYKARSLYYLGLSHYYSKDYNKAIVELTKAEKIAETSDSLYWGLIKSLQGSTYIRTYNSNEELKCIQKAYEILESKKIIYSVR
;
A
#
# COMPACT_ATOMS: atom_id res chain seq x y z
N MET A 1 -15.90 38.22 -21.59
CA MET A 1 -16.38 37.39 -20.49
C MET A 1 -16.88 36.01 -20.95
N ARG A 2 -17.85 35.90 -21.88
CA ARG A 2 -18.42 34.63 -22.35
C ARG A 2 -17.39 33.64 -22.97
N ARG A 3 -16.39 34.15 -23.71
CA ARG A 3 -15.31 33.30 -24.30
C ARG A 3 -14.37 32.71 -23.25
N TYR A 4 -14.03 33.43 -22.18
CA TYR A 4 -13.22 32.94 -21.09
C TYR A 4 -13.97 31.91 -20.24
N LEU A 5 -15.28 32.09 -20.06
CA LEU A 5 -16.12 31.11 -19.34
C LEU A 5 -16.17 29.79 -20.08
N ILE A 6 -16.27 29.81 -21.41
CA ILE A 6 -16.27 28.59 -22.25
C ILE A 6 -14.90 27.88 -22.17
N LEU A 7 -13.79 28.63 -22.22
CA LEU A 7 -12.45 28.06 -22.08
C LEU A 7 -12.25 27.42 -20.71
N ILE A 8 -12.71 28.06 -19.63
CA ILE A 8 -12.64 27.49 -18.28
C ILE A 8 -13.49 26.20 -18.17
N LEU A 9 -14.70 26.21 -18.74
CA LEU A 9 -15.58 25.03 -18.74
C LEU A 9 -14.97 23.86 -19.55
N THR A 10 -14.36 24.12 -20.71
CA THR A 10 -13.72 23.07 -21.52
C THR A 10 -12.49 22.50 -20.84
N THR A 11 -11.66 23.31 -20.19
CA THR A 11 -10.48 22.83 -19.43
C THR A 11 -10.91 21.98 -18.23
N LEU A 12 -11.96 22.36 -17.50
CA LEU A 12 -12.51 21.58 -16.40
C LEU A 12 -13.04 20.22 -16.85
N PHE A 13 -13.66 20.15 -18.04
CA PHE A 13 -14.16 18.89 -18.62
C PHE A 13 -13.01 17.94 -18.98
N ILE A 14 -11.94 18.45 -19.60
CA ILE A 14 -10.78 17.64 -20.00
C ILE A 14 -10.08 17.08 -18.74
N ILE A 15 -9.86 17.89 -17.73
CA ILE A 15 -9.24 17.47 -16.46
C ILE A 15 -10.06 16.39 -15.75
N SER A 16 -11.40 16.53 -15.75
CA SER A 16 -12.28 15.53 -15.12
C SER A 16 -12.25 14.18 -15.85
N CYS A 17 -12.16 14.18 -17.16
CA CYS A 17 -12.11 12.95 -17.95
C CYS A 17 -10.77 12.21 -17.75
N THR A 18 -9.64 12.92 -17.76
CA THR A 18 -8.30 12.36 -17.53
C THR A 18 -8.21 11.74 -16.14
N SER A 19 -8.65 12.45 -15.12
CA SER A 19 -8.62 11.95 -13.72
C SER A 19 -9.42 10.66 -13.55
N ARG A 20 -10.60 10.56 -14.18
CA ARG A 20 -11.44 9.36 -14.11
C ARG A 20 -10.80 8.16 -14.82
N ASN A 21 -10.14 8.39 -15.95
CA ASN A 21 -9.43 7.33 -16.68
C ASN A 21 -8.24 6.80 -15.86
N VAL A 22 -7.46 7.67 -15.23
CA VAL A 22 -6.34 7.27 -14.36
C VAL A 22 -6.84 6.48 -13.16
N GLU A 23 -7.90 6.93 -12.49
CA GLU A 23 -8.49 6.19 -11.36
C GLU A 23 -8.93 4.78 -11.77
N LYS A 24 -9.57 4.65 -12.94
CA LYS A 24 -9.95 3.34 -13.48
C LYS A 24 -8.72 2.46 -13.72
N THR A 25 -7.67 3.00 -14.34
CA THR A 25 -6.42 2.27 -14.58
C THR A 25 -5.80 1.77 -13.27
N LEU A 26 -5.77 2.60 -12.22
CA LEU A 26 -5.25 2.18 -10.91
C LEU A 26 -6.10 1.06 -10.29
N LEU A 27 -7.43 1.12 -10.39
CA LEU A 27 -8.32 0.05 -9.92
C LEU A 27 -8.14 -1.24 -10.73
N ASP A 28 -7.95 -1.14 -12.03
CA ASP A 28 -7.66 -2.29 -12.89
C ASP A 28 -6.32 -2.95 -12.46
N ILE A 29 -5.26 -2.16 -12.22
CA ILE A 29 -3.98 -2.67 -11.71
C ILE A 29 -4.17 -3.37 -10.36
N GLU A 30 -4.91 -2.76 -9.43
CA GLU A 30 -5.19 -3.37 -8.11
C GLU A 30 -5.84 -4.75 -8.24
N SER A 31 -6.67 -4.95 -9.27
CA SER A 31 -7.38 -6.21 -9.47
C SER A 31 -6.47 -7.38 -9.84
N TYR A 32 -5.33 -7.13 -10.50
CA TYR A 32 -4.44 -8.18 -10.98
C TYR A 32 -3.01 -8.15 -10.40
N ILE A 33 -2.67 -7.17 -9.56
CA ILE A 33 -1.32 -6.96 -9.02
C ILE A 33 -0.76 -8.17 -8.26
N LYS A 34 -1.63 -9.02 -7.72
CA LYS A 34 -1.23 -10.23 -7.00
C LYS A 34 -0.79 -11.34 -7.95
N GLU A 35 -1.50 -11.50 -9.06
CA GLU A 35 -1.27 -12.57 -10.05
C GLU A 35 -0.18 -12.20 -11.07
N ARG A 36 -0.04 -10.90 -11.37
CA ARG A 36 0.89 -10.37 -12.39
C ARG A 36 1.60 -9.12 -11.89
N PRO A 37 2.44 -9.24 -10.84
CA PRO A 37 3.10 -8.08 -10.23
C PRO A 37 4.10 -7.39 -11.15
N ASP A 38 4.76 -8.11 -12.05
CA ASP A 38 5.65 -7.58 -13.08
C ASP A 38 4.91 -6.69 -14.08
N SER A 39 3.77 -7.16 -14.57
CA SER A 39 2.91 -6.37 -15.45
C SER A 39 2.32 -5.15 -14.74
N ALA A 40 1.98 -5.28 -13.46
CA ALA A 40 1.50 -4.17 -12.65
C ALA A 40 2.58 -3.10 -12.49
N LEU A 41 3.82 -3.50 -12.18
CA LEU A 41 4.94 -2.58 -12.03
C LEU A 41 5.22 -1.84 -13.36
N ALA A 42 5.30 -2.56 -14.48
CA ALA A 42 5.51 -1.97 -15.79
C ALA A 42 4.39 -0.97 -16.17
N THR A 43 3.12 -1.30 -15.85
CA THR A 43 2.01 -0.38 -16.11
C THR A 43 2.09 0.86 -15.23
N LEU A 44 2.41 0.71 -13.94
CA LEU A 44 2.59 1.82 -13.01
C LEU A 44 3.73 2.74 -13.43
N ASP A 45 4.85 2.19 -13.92
CA ASP A 45 5.99 2.95 -14.45
C ASP A 45 5.62 3.76 -15.69
N SER A 46 4.68 3.27 -16.51
CA SER A 46 4.23 3.95 -17.72
C SER A 46 3.28 5.13 -17.46
N ILE A 47 2.75 5.26 -16.23
CA ILE A 47 1.87 6.36 -15.87
C ILE A 47 2.69 7.64 -15.69
N ASP A 48 2.42 8.64 -16.53
CA ASP A 48 3.01 9.96 -16.37
C ASP A 48 2.56 10.58 -15.03
N ARG A 49 3.52 10.99 -14.21
CA ARG A 49 3.24 11.57 -12.90
C ARG A 49 2.47 12.89 -12.96
N ASP A 50 2.60 13.60 -14.07
CA ASP A 50 1.91 14.89 -14.27
C ASP A 50 0.38 14.72 -14.40
N ILE A 51 -0.09 13.52 -14.79
CA ILE A 51 -1.53 13.23 -14.81
C ILE A 51 -2.10 12.83 -13.44
N LEU A 52 -1.26 12.57 -12.45
CA LEU A 52 -1.65 12.28 -11.06
C LEU A 52 -1.99 13.58 -10.30
N ILE A 53 -2.94 14.34 -10.82
CA ILE A 53 -3.23 15.73 -10.39
C ILE A 53 -3.81 15.87 -8.98
N THR A 54 -4.43 14.80 -8.45
CA THR A 54 -5.03 14.84 -7.10
C THR A 54 -4.17 14.08 -6.07
N ARG A 55 -4.23 14.47 -4.80
CA ARG A 55 -3.60 13.71 -3.72
C ARG A 55 -4.08 12.27 -3.69
N LYS A 56 -5.38 12.03 -3.88
CA LYS A 56 -5.96 10.68 -3.96
C LYS A 56 -5.27 9.81 -5.01
N LEU A 57 -5.11 10.31 -6.24
CA LEU A 57 -4.46 9.56 -7.32
C LEU A 57 -2.99 9.28 -7.01
N ARG A 58 -2.25 10.28 -6.51
CA ARG A 58 -0.85 10.09 -6.10
C ARG A 58 -0.70 9.05 -5.01
N SER A 59 -1.55 9.14 -3.98
CA SER A 59 -1.53 8.19 -2.86
C SER A 59 -1.90 6.78 -3.28
N HIS A 60 -2.89 6.62 -4.17
CA HIS A 60 -3.26 5.31 -4.68
C HIS A 60 -2.16 4.73 -5.58
N HIS A 61 -1.60 5.52 -6.49
CA HIS A 61 -0.45 5.12 -7.30
C HIS A 61 0.73 4.69 -6.42
N ALA A 62 1.12 5.49 -5.43
CA ALA A 62 2.24 5.19 -4.54
C ALA A 62 2.03 3.89 -3.75
N LEU A 63 0.81 3.63 -3.25
CA LEU A 63 0.48 2.41 -2.56
C LEU A 63 0.57 1.18 -3.49
N LEU A 64 0.03 1.27 -4.70
CA LEU A 64 0.12 0.18 -5.68
C LEU A 64 1.56 -0.04 -6.13
N TYR A 65 2.35 1.04 -6.29
CA TYR A 65 3.75 0.94 -6.66
C TYR A 65 4.57 0.23 -5.58
N ALA A 66 4.38 0.58 -4.30
CA ALA A 66 4.98 -0.15 -3.18
C ALA A 66 4.55 -1.62 -3.18
N THR A 67 3.26 -1.90 -3.43
CA THR A 67 2.75 -3.28 -3.53
C THR A 67 3.40 -4.05 -4.67
N ALA A 68 3.55 -3.43 -5.85
CA ALA A 68 4.17 -4.07 -7.00
C ALA A 68 5.66 -4.36 -6.76
N LEU A 69 6.40 -3.43 -6.15
CA LEU A 69 7.81 -3.64 -5.78
C LEU A 69 7.95 -4.83 -4.81
N ASP A 70 7.16 -4.86 -3.73
CA ASP A 70 7.19 -5.94 -2.75
C ASP A 70 6.88 -7.30 -3.38
N LYS A 71 5.85 -7.38 -4.24
CA LYS A 71 5.49 -8.60 -4.96
C LYS A 71 6.52 -9.03 -6.01
N ASN A 72 7.35 -8.12 -6.50
CA ASN A 72 8.51 -8.42 -7.35
C ASN A 72 9.81 -8.63 -6.54
N TYR A 73 9.71 -8.81 -5.22
CA TYR A 73 10.84 -9.06 -4.32
C TYR A 73 11.89 -7.94 -4.31
N VAL A 74 11.47 -6.71 -4.60
CA VAL A 74 12.33 -5.52 -4.52
C VAL A 74 12.26 -4.95 -3.11
N ASN A 75 13.42 -4.83 -2.47
CA ASN A 75 13.50 -4.27 -1.11
C ASN A 75 13.20 -2.77 -1.13
N ILE A 76 12.18 -2.36 -0.38
CA ILE A 76 11.75 -0.97 -0.25
C ILE A 76 12.36 -0.42 1.04
N SER A 77 13.56 0.16 0.95
CA SER A 77 14.23 0.80 2.10
C SER A 77 13.94 2.30 2.24
N ASP A 78 13.31 2.88 1.24
CA ASP A 78 12.85 4.28 1.22
C ASP A 78 11.38 4.35 1.63
N ASP A 79 11.04 5.27 2.52
CA ASP A 79 9.68 5.43 3.06
C ASP A 79 8.77 6.36 2.24
N SER A 80 9.30 7.00 1.19
CA SER A 80 8.62 8.03 0.40
C SER A 80 7.29 7.55 -0.22
N LEU A 81 7.25 6.31 -0.73
CA LEU A 81 6.02 5.74 -1.29
C LEU A 81 4.94 5.56 -0.23
N ALA A 82 5.30 5.02 0.93
CA ALA A 82 4.37 4.82 2.03
C ALA A 82 3.87 6.14 2.61
N LEU A 83 4.75 7.12 2.76
CA LEU A 83 4.39 8.47 3.21
C LEU A 83 3.47 9.18 2.20
N THR A 84 3.76 9.07 0.90
CA THR A 84 2.88 9.59 -0.16
C THR A 84 1.51 8.94 -0.13
N ALA A 85 1.44 7.62 0.12
CA ALA A 85 0.17 6.93 0.27
C ALA A 85 -0.62 7.46 1.49
N LEU A 86 0.04 7.71 2.61
CA LEU A 86 -0.57 8.24 3.82
C LEU A 86 -1.05 9.69 3.69
N GLU A 87 -0.52 10.50 2.75
CA GLU A 87 -1.00 11.90 2.53
C GLU A 87 -2.52 12.00 2.36
N TRP A 88 -3.12 10.98 1.77
CA TRP A 88 -4.57 10.89 1.59
C TRP A 88 -5.21 9.88 2.54
N PHE A 89 -4.70 8.65 2.57
CA PHE A 89 -5.37 7.55 3.26
C PHE A 89 -5.33 7.64 4.79
N ASP A 90 -4.45 8.46 5.37
CA ASP A 90 -4.46 8.69 6.83
C ASP A 90 -5.77 9.36 7.31
N LYS A 91 -6.34 10.25 6.50
CA LYS A 91 -7.53 11.06 6.86
C LYS A 91 -8.77 10.77 6.03
N HIS A 92 -8.60 10.14 4.87
CA HIS A 92 -9.67 9.95 3.92
C HIS A 92 -9.59 8.54 3.33
N GLY A 93 -10.74 7.93 3.19
CA GLY A 93 -10.83 6.66 2.48
C GLY A 93 -11.05 5.47 3.39
N ASP A 94 -10.81 4.31 2.81
CA ASP A 94 -11.02 3.02 3.43
C ASP A 94 -9.86 2.70 4.39
N ASP A 95 -10.17 2.24 5.58
CA ASP A 95 -9.22 1.75 6.58
C ASP A 95 -8.25 0.70 6.03
N LYS A 96 -8.70 -0.09 5.06
CA LYS A 96 -7.88 -1.04 4.31
C LYS A 96 -6.66 -0.38 3.64
N TYR A 97 -6.84 0.75 2.94
CA TYR A 97 -5.72 1.46 2.31
C TYR A 97 -4.80 2.13 3.33
N LYS A 98 -5.36 2.63 4.42
CA LYS A 98 -4.57 3.17 5.53
C LYS A 98 -3.72 2.08 6.18
N ALA A 99 -4.29 0.92 6.49
CA ALA A 99 -3.56 -0.21 7.07
C ALA A 99 -2.42 -0.68 6.16
N ARG A 100 -2.68 -0.79 4.85
CA ARG A 100 -1.67 -1.17 3.85
C ARG A 100 -0.55 -0.14 3.74
N SER A 101 -0.87 1.15 3.76
CA SER A 101 0.14 2.22 3.71
C SER A 101 1.03 2.19 4.94
N LEU A 102 0.47 1.97 6.13
CA LEU A 102 1.23 1.78 7.38
C LEU A 102 2.08 0.50 7.36
N TYR A 103 1.57 -0.59 6.75
CA TYR A 103 2.35 -1.80 6.55
C TYR A 103 3.61 -1.53 5.70
N TYR A 104 3.48 -0.83 4.57
CA TYR A 104 4.62 -0.49 3.73
C TYR A 104 5.58 0.50 4.39
N LEU A 105 5.09 1.40 5.24
CA LEU A 105 5.96 2.24 6.07
C LEU A 105 6.75 1.39 7.09
N GLY A 106 6.10 0.44 7.75
CA GLY A 106 6.78 -0.52 8.63
C GLY A 106 7.79 -1.40 7.89
N LEU A 107 7.46 -1.83 6.66
CA LEU A 107 8.33 -2.62 5.81
C LEU A 107 9.58 -1.83 5.38
N SER A 108 9.45 -0.56 5.02
CA SER A 108 10.59 0.30 4.66
C SER A 108 11.53 0.49 5.85
N HIS A 109 10.99 0.70 7.06
CA HIS A 109 11.77 0.77 8.28
C HIS A 109 12.46 -0.57 8.62
N TYR A 110 11.81 -1.70 8.34
CA TYR A 110 12.43 -3.02 8.50
C TYR A 110 13.66 -3.18 7.56
N TYR A 111 13.53 -2.83 6.28
CA TYR A 111 14.64 -2.93 5.33
C TYR A 111 15.75 -1.90 5.60
N SER A 112 15.42 -0.72 6.12
CA SER A 112 16.41 0.26 6.59
C SER A 112 17.01 -0.09 7.96
N LYS A 113 16.60 -1.22 8.57
CA LYS A 113 17.04 -1.73 9.88
C LYS A 113 16.65 -0.85 11.08
N ASP A 114 15.70 0.07 10.92
CA ASP A 114 15.09 0.81 12.02
C ASP A 114 13.92 -0.01 12.62
N TYR A 115 14.28 -1.10 13.29
CA TYR A 115 13.31 -2.06 13.80
C TYR A 115 12.34 -1.48 14.83
N ASN A 116 12.78 -0.46 15.59
CA ASN A 116 11.90 0.21 16.55
C ASN A 116 10.77 0.97 15.84
N LYS A 117 11.09 1.74 14.79
CA LYS A 117 10.06 2.40 13.99
C LYS A 117 9.20 1.38 13.26
N ALA A 118 9.79 0.32 12.72
CA ALA A 118 9.04 -0.74 12.06
C ALA A 118 7.93 -1.28 12.98
N ILE A 119 8.25 -1.66 14.24
CA ILE A 119 7.25 -2.16 15.19
C ILE A 119 6.17 -1.12 15.50
N VAL A 120 6.54 0.16 15.64
CA VAL A 120 5.56 1.23 15.91
C VAL A 120 4.55 1.34 14.77
N GLU A 121 4.99 1.40 13.52
CA GLU A 121 4.09 1.54 12.37
C GLU A 121 3.27 0.26 12.12
N LEU A 122 3.89 -0.91 12.29
CA LEU A 122 3.18 -2.19 12.18
C LEU A 122 2.12 -2.36 13.27
N THR A 123 2.35 -1.85 14.48
CA THR A 123 1.33 -1.89 15.55
C THR A 123 0.15 -0.98 15.24
N LYS A 124 0.39 0.18 14.62
CA LYS A 124 -0.71 1.04 14.14
C LYS A 124 -1.50 0.36 13.01
N ALA A 125 -0.78 -0.25 12.05
CA ALA A 125 -1.38 -0.99 10.93
C ALA A 125 -2.24 -2.16 11.43
N GLU A 126 -1.75 -2.92 12.41
CA GLU A 126 -2.44 -4.08 12.99
C GLU A 126 -3.83 -3.73 13.51
N LYS A 127 -3.91 -2.67 14.33
CA LYS A 127 -5.19 -2.23 14.93
C LYS A 127 -6.27 -1.94 13.90
N ILE A 128 -5.88 -1.50 12.72
CA ILE A 128 -6.80 -1.18 11.64
C ILE A 128 -7.09 -2.44 10.79
N ALA A 129 -6.03 -3.19 10.44
CA ALA A 129 -6.14 -4.35 9.56
C ALA A 129 -6.96 -5.50 10.17
N GLU A 130 -6.95 -5.63 11.50
CA GLU A 130 -7.70 -6.68 12.21
C GLU A 130 -9.17 -6.74 11.79
N THR A 131 -9.80 -5.60 11.55
CA THR A 131 -11.21 -5.50 11.15
C THR A 131 -11.41 -5.22 9.67
N SER A 132 -10.41 -4.67 8.97
CA SER A 132 -10.56 -4.15 7.61
C SER A 132 -9.91 -5.01 6.52
N ASP A 133 -8.80 -5.71 6.81
CA ASP A 133 -8.05 -6.48 5.80
C ASP A 133 -7.31 -7.67 6.42
N SER A 134 -7.97 -8.83 6.43
CA SER A 134 -7.40 -10.04 7.03
C SER A 134 -6.11 -10.52 6.36
N LEU A 135 -5.91 -10.29 5.06
CA LEU A 135 -4.66 -10.62 4.39
C LEU A 135 -3.52 -9.77 4.95
N TYR A 136 -3.70 -8.45 4.97
CA TYR A 136 -2.66 -7.57 5.51
C TYR A 136 -2.49 -7.73 7.02
N TRP A 137 -3.54 -8.07 7.76
CA TRP A 137 -3.39 -8.41 9.18
C TRP A 137 -2.42 -9.59 9.38
N GLY A 138 -2.56 -10.67 8.59
CA GLY A 138 -1.61 -11.79 8.60
C GLY A 138 -0.19 -11.39 8.20
N LEU A 139 -0.04 -10.58 7.13
CA LEU A 139 1.26 -10.08 6.67
C LEU A 139 1.92 -9.17 7.73
N ILE A 140 1.16 -8.30 8.38
CA ILE A 140 1.62 -7.44 9.46
C ILE A 140 2.15 -8.30 10.63
N LYS A 141 1.41 -9.32 11.05
CA LYS A 141 1.84 -10.24 12.11
C LYS A 141 3.13 -10.97 11.73
N SER A 142 3.25 -11.42 10.48
CA SER A 142 4.46 -12.05 9.97
C SER A 142 5.66 -11.10 10.00
N LEU A 143 5.49 -9.85 9.57
CA LEU A 143 6.55 -8.86 9.56
C LEU A 143 6.93 -8.40 10.99
N GLN A 144 5.97 -8.30 11.90
CA GLN A 144 6.25 -8.07 13.33
C GLN A 144 7.12 -9.19 13.90
N GLY A 145 6.77 -10.46 13.65
CA GLY A 145 7.57 -11.61 14.05
C GLY A 145 9.00 -11.53 13.52
N SER A 146 9.15 -11.28 12.20
CA SER A 146 10.46 -11.09 11.56
C SER A 146 11.25 -9.95 12.19
N THR A 147 10.58 -8.88 12.62
CA THR A 147 11.23 -7.73 13.28
C THR A 147 11.67 -8.08 14.69
N TYR A 148 10.88 -8.85 15.44
CA TYR A 148 11.25 -9.32 16.78
C TYR A 148 12.43 -10.30 16.76
N ILE A 149 12.58 -11.13 15.73
CA ILE A 149 13.81 -11.93 15.53
C ILE A 149 15.05 -11.02 15.49
N ARG A 150 14.97 -9.91 14.76
CA ARG A 150 16.08 -8.96 14.61
C ARG A 150 16.41 -8.20 15.90
N THR A 151 15.48 -8.13 16.84
CA THR A 151 15.66 -7.49 18.16
C THR A 151 15.82 -8.48 19.30
N TYR A 152 16.01 -9.78 18.99
CA TYR A 152 16.19 -10.86 19.95
C TYR A 152 15.04 -11.01 20.96
N ASN A 153 13.81 -10.71 20.56
CA ASN A 153 12.61 -10.85 21.39
C ASN A 153 11.82 -12.11 21.01
N SER A 154 12.32 -13.28 21.38
CA SER A 154 11.77 -14.58 20.98
C SER A 154 10.34 -14.84 21.47
N ASN A 155 9.92 -14.24 22.59
CA ASN A 155 8.55 -14.44 23.09
C ASN A 155 7.52 -13.75 22.18
N GLU A 156 7.78 -12.51 21.77
CA GLU A 156 6.87 -11.77 20.89
C GLU A 156 6.95 -12.29 19.44
N GLU A 157 8.13 -12.74 19.00
CA GLU A 157 8.31 -13.43 17.71
C GLU A 157 7.35 -14.60 17.59
N LEU A 158 7.39 -15.55 18.52
CA LEU A 158 6.58 -16.77 18.47
C LEU A 158 5.09 -16.45 18.45
N LYS A 159 4.63 -15.52 19.30
CA LYS A 159 3.23 -15.09 19.33
C LYS A 159 2.77 -14.49 17.98
N CYS A 160 3.61 -13.64 17.38
CA CYS A 160 3.30 -13.00 16.12
C CYS A 160 3.24 -14.01 14.96
N ILE A 161 4.21 -14.92 14.87
CA ILE A 161 4.26 -15.94 13.83
C ILE A 161 3.07 -16.92 13.95
N GLN A 162 2.77 -17.38 15.15
CA GLN A 162 1.62 -18.23 15.40
C GLN A 162 0.31 -17.54 15.00
N LYS A 163 0.14 -16.26 15.38
CA LYS A 163 -1.05 -15.49 15.01
C LYS A 163 -1.15 -15.27 13.50
N ALA A 164 -0.03 -14.98 12.83
CA ALA A 164 0.00 -14.86 11.37
C ALA A 164 -0.50 -16.15 10.69
N TYR A 165 0.00 -17.30 11.15
CA TYR A 165 -0.41 -18.60 10.63
C TYR A 165 -1.91 -18.83 10.82
N GLU A 166 -2.45 -18.63 12.01
CA GLU A 166 -3.88 -18.78 12.30
C GLU A 166 -4.76 -17.94 11.38
N ILE A 167 -4.39 -16.67 11.17
CA ILE A 167 -5.14 -15.73 10.32
C ILE A 167 -5.12 -16.21 8.86
N LEU A 168 -3.95 -16.50 8.32
CA LEU A 168 -3.76 -16.84 6.92
C LEU A 168 -4.37 -18.22 6.58
N GLU A 169 -4.25 -19.18 7.48
CA GLU A 169 -4.85 -20.51 7.32
C GLU A 169 -6.37 -20.44 7.35
N SER A 170 -6.95 -19.73 8.32
CA SER A 170 -8.42 -19.60 8.47
C SER A 170 -9.08 -19.04 7.21
N LYS A 171 -8.36 -18.27 6.42
CA LYS A 171 -8.82 -17.65 5.16
C LYS A 171 -8.40 -18.41 3.91
N LYS A 172 -7.72 -19.57 4.04
CA LYS A 172 -7.09 -20.32 2.93
C LYS A 172 -6.14 -19.47 2.06
N ILE A 173 -5.53 -18.45 2.68
CA ILE A 173 -4.66 -17.50 1.98
C ILE A 173 -3.22 -18.03 1.83
N ILE A 174 -2.84 -19.05 2.61
CA ILE A 174 -1.47 -19.60 2.66
C ILE A 174 -0.96 -20.01 1.28
N TYR A 175 -1.83 -20.47 0.40
CA TYR A 175 -1.47 -20.88 -0.97
C TYR A 175 -1.34 -19.73 -1.97
N SER A 176 -1.72 -18.52 -1.61
CA SER A 176 -1.65 -17.33 -2.47
C SER A 176 -0.52 -16.34 -2.10
N VAL A 177 0.24 -16.65 -1.04
CA VAL A 177 1.36 -15.83 -0.52
C VAL A 177 2.70 -16.45 -0.96
N ARG A 178 2.82 -16.73 -2.27
CA ARG A 178 4.12 -17.06 -2.89
C ARG A 178 4.52 -15.96 -3.83
#